data_385848b8b9fcd307ab72b88176d384ca
#
_entry.id   385848b8b9fcd307ab72b88176d384ca
#
_cell.length_a   1.000
_cell.length_b   1.000
_cell.length_c   1.000
_cell.angle_alpha   90.00
_cell.angle_beta   90.00
_cell.angle_gamma   90.00
#
_symmetry.space_group_name_H-M   'P 1'
#
loop_
_entity.id
_entity.type
_entity.pdbx_description
1 polymer ?
#
loop_
_entity_poly.entity_id
_entity_poly.type
_entity_poly.pdbx_seq_one_letter_code
_entity_poly.pdbx_strand_id
1 'polypeptide(L)'
;TLQYHPTGAAYPAQIYGALVTEKVRSVGAMLVNADGEVFMNPLETRDVAAASIIRECTERGKGVKTPAGQAVWLDTPMIELKNGAGTIEKRIPAMMRMFAKHGIDIRKEPILVYPTLHYQNGGLHITADGQTDVENLFAAGEVVGGIHGRNRLMGNSLLDVIVFGRNAGQHAAEKAKSVTVGALTLDHIAAFESEKQQAGVTDHHLSPQLLPDYARKIHPAEK
;
A
#
# COMPACT_ATOMS: atom_id res chain seq x y z
N THR A 1 9.34 3.09 -5.31
CA THR A 1 9.13 3.54 -3.92
C THR A 1 7.88 2.90 -3.36
N LEU A 2 7.96 2.31 -2.17
CA LEU A 2 6.81 1.76 -1.45
C LEU A 2 6.16 2.86 -0.61
N GLN A 3 4.83 2.93 -0.64
CA GLN A 3 4.05 3.80 0.23
C GLN A 3 3.45 2.98 1.37
N TYR A 4 3.75 3.36 2.60
CA TYR A 4 3.08 2.83 3.77
C TYR A 4 1.83 3.64 4.10
N HIS A 5 0.76 2.96 4.48
CA HIS A 5 -0.37 3.60 5.14
C HIS A 5 -0.06 3.68 6.65
N PRO A 6 -0.13 4.86 7.27
CA PRO A 6 0.32 5.01 8.66
C PRO A 6 -0.52 4.22 9.67
N THR A 7 -1.78 3.95 9.35
CA THR A 7 -2.74 3.35 10.27
C THR A 7 -3.27 2.01 9.74
N GLY A 8 -2.46 0.95 9.78
CA GLY A 8 -2.93 -0.43 9.73
C GLY A 8 -3.33 -0.87 11.14
N ALA A 9 -4.40 -1.67 11.29
CA ALA A 9 -4.79 -2.22 12.58
C ALA A 9 -3.67 -3.13 13.13
N ALA A 10 -3.20 -2.86 14.35
CA ALA A 10 -2.16 -3.65 15.00
C ALA A 10 -2.74 -4.63 16.03
N TYR A 11 -4.01 -4.48 16.36
CA TYR A 11 -4.78 -5.35 17.24
C TYR A 11 -6.28 -5.23 16.91
N PRO A 12 -7.08 -6.28 17.03
CA PRO A 12 -6.69 -7.66 17.35
C PRO A 12 -6.04 -8.40 16.17
N ALA A 13 -5.46 -9.57 16.44
CA ALA A 13 -4.72 -10.35 15.44
C ALA A 13 -5.55 -10.73 14.19
N GLN A 14 -6.85 -10.92 14.34
CA GLN A 14 -7.77 -11.27 13.25
C GLN A 14 -7.88 -10.21 12.15
N ILE A 15 -7.58 -8.96 12.48
CA ILE A 15 -7.60 -7.84 11.54
C ILE A 15 -6.23 -7.16 11.43
N TYR A 16 -5.15 -7.84 11.84
CA TYR A 16 -3.81 -7.30 11.73
C TYR A 16 -3.49 -6.86 10.30
N GLY A 17 -2.98 -5.64 10.15
CA GLY A 17 -2.68 -5.03 8.86
C GLY A 17 -3.90 -4.48 8.11
N ALA A 18 -5.13 -4.71 8.58
CA ALA A 18 -6.32 -4.14 7.95
C ALA A 18 -6.28 -2.61 7.95
N LEU A 19 -6.74 -2.02 6.86
CA LEU A 19 -6.67 -0.58 6.66
C LEU A 19 -7.62 0.16 7.62
N VAL A 20 -7.08 0.96 8.51
CA VAL A 20 -7.82 1.99 9.24
C VAL A 20 -7.75 3.28 8.42
N THR A 21 -8.85 3.61 7.76
CA THR A 21 -8.91 4.71 6.78
C THR A 21 -8.40 6.04 7.34
N GLU A 22 -7.73 6.81 6.50
CA GLU A 22 -7.23 8.16 6.83
C GLU A 22 -8.33 9.09 7.35
N LYS A 23 -9.57 8.85 6.96
CA LYS A 23 -10.73 9.61 7.44
C LYS A 23 -10.86 9.60 8.97
N VAL A 24 -10.40 8.55 9.65
CA VAL A 24 -10.41 8.48 11.13
C VAL A 24 -9.58 9.62 11.73
N ARG A 25 -8.38 9.87 11.18
CA ARG A 25 -7.53 10.98 11.60
C ARG A 25 -8.13 12.33 11.20
N SER A 26 -8.67 12.42 9.99
CA SER A 26 -9.26 13.67 9.48
C SER A 26 -10.52 14.12 10.22
N VAL A 27 -11.24 13.22 10.89
CA VAL A 27 -12.40 13.57 11.72
C VAL A 27 -12.02 13.77 13.20
N GLY A 28 -10.73 13.74 13.55
CA GLY A 28 -10.26 14.24 14.86
C GLY A 28 -9.56 13.23 15.75
N ALA A 29 -9.35 11.97 15.33
CA ALA A 29 -8.55 11.03 16.09
C ALA A 29 -7.08 11.48 16.18
N MET A 30 -6.44 11.24 17.33
CA MET A 30 -5.07 11.63 17.60
C MET A 30 -4.16 10.39 17.69
N LEU A 31 -2.91 10.54 17.27
CA LEU A 31 -1.88 9.52 17.43
C LEU A 31 -1.16 9.73 18.78
N VAL A 32 -1.21 8.71 19.63
CA VAL A 32 -0.76 8.78 21.02
C VAL A 32 0.22 7.63 21.30
N ASN A 33 1.34 7.91 21.95
CA ASN A 33 2.33 6.92 22.33
C ASN A 33 1.94 6.15 23.62
N ALA A 34 2.81 5.26 24.08
CA ALA A 34 2.57 4.47 25.30
C ALA A 34 2.52 5.33 26.59
N ASP A 35 3.14 6.52 26.58
CA ASP A 35 3.13 7.45 27.70
C ASP A 35 1.88 8.36 27.74
N GLY A 36 0.97 8.23 26.75
CA GLY A 36 -0.21 9.07 26.64
C GLY A 36 0.03 10.42 25.95
N GLU A 37 1.19 10.59 25.30
CA GLU A 37 1.56 11.85 24.65
C GLU A 37 1.18 11.83 23.16
N VAL A 38 0.61 12.94 22.67
CA VAL A 38 0.42 13.18 21.23
C VAL A 38 1.76 13.57 20.65
N PHE A 39 2.33 12.73 19.78
CA PHE A 39 3.70 12.88 19.29
C PHE A 39 3.82 13.48 17.89
N MET A 40 2.69 13.69 17.21
CA MET A 40 2.68 14.27 15.86
C MET A 40 1.33 14.89 15.49
N ASN A 41 1.33 15.74 14.46
CA ASN A 41 0.09 16.23 13.87
C ASN A 41 -0.64 15.07 13.13
N PRO A 42 -1.90 14.75 13.46
CA PRO A 42 -2.63 13.64 12.82
C PRO A 42 -2.91 13.86 11.34
N LEU A 43 -2.83 15.09 10.83
CA LEU A 43 -3.11 15.44 9.43
C LEU A 43 -1.86 15.46 8.54
N GLU A 44 -0.71 15.06 9.07
CA GLU A 44 0.51 14.90 8.27
C GLU A 44 0.33 13.92 7.11
N THR A 45 1.18 14.08 6.09
CA THR A 45 1.21 13.17 4.93
C THR A 45 1.51 11.74 5.34
N ARG A 46 1.15 10.77 4.50
CA ARG A 46 1.27 9.33 4.85
C ARG A 46 2.69 8.91 5.16
N ASP A 47 3.64 9.38 4.38
CA ASP A 47 5.06 9.10 4.55
C ASP A 47 5.60 9.68 5.87
N VAL A 48 5.29 10.94 6.16
CA VAL A 48 5.68 11.59 7.42
C VAL A 48 5.03 10.89 8.62
N ALA A 49 3.73 10.60 8.53
CA ALA A 49 3.01 9.93 9.60
C ALA A 49 3.53 8.49 9.83
N ALA A 50 3.76 7.72 8.79
CA ALA A 50 4.33 6.37 8.90
C ALA A 50 5.74 6.40 9.51
N ALA A 51 6.61 7.29 9.03
CA ALA A 51 7.95 7.45 9.56
C ALA A 51 7.94 7.87 11.04
N SER A 52 7.04 8.78 11.43
CA SER A 52 6.90 9.22 12.82
C SER A 52 6.45 8.09 13.75
N ILE A 53 5.48 7.26 13.33
CA ILE A 53 5.04 6.10 14.12
C ILE A 53 6.17 5.07 14.26
N ILE A 54 6.86 4.76 13.17
CA ILE A 54 8.00 3.83 13.21
C ILE A 54 9.06 4.34 14.19
N ARG A 55 9.45 5.62 14.06
CA ARG A 55 10.43 6.24 14.95
C ARG A 55 10.01 6.23 16.40
N GLU A 56 8.74 6.51 16.70
CA GLU A 56 8.19 6.49 18.05
C GLU A 56 8.29 5.11 18.68
N CYS A 57 8.01 4.07 17.88
CA CYS A 57 8.08 2.68 18.34
C CYS A 57 9.53 2.17 18.46
N THR A 58 10.39 2.43 17.46
CA THR A 58 11.72 1.79 17.35
C THR A 58 12.83 2.61 17.99
N GLU A 59 12.96 3.89 17.64
CA GLU A 59 14.07 4.73 18.12
C GLU A 59 13.80 5.29 19.52
N ARG A 60 12.56 5.72 19.78
CA ARG A 60 12.18 6.32 21.06
C ARG A 60 11.73 5.29 22.09
N GLY A 61 11.39 4.09 21.67
CA GLY A 61 10.94 3.02 22.55
C GLY A 61 9.60 3.29 23.24
N LYS A 62 8.80 4.23 22.71
CA LYS A 62 7.50 4.65 23.27
C LYS A 62 6.30 3.96 22.60
N GLY A 63 6.53 2.84 21.94
CA GLY A 63 5.47 2.00 21.36
C GLY A 63 4.78 1.14 22.41
N VAL A 64 3.50 0.88 22.20
CA VAL A 64 2.71 -0.08 22.97
C VAL A 64 3.03 -1.49 22.49
N LYS A 65 3.39 -2.40 23.37
CA LYS A 65 3.70 -3.79 23.03
C LYS A 65 2.43 -4.55 22.63
N THR A 66 2.50 -5.26 21.52
CA THR A 66 1.45 -6.15 21.01
C THR A 66 2.05 -7.52 20.69
N PRO A 67 1.25 -8.56 20.51
CA PRO A 67 1.76 -9.88 20.09
C PRO A 67 2.53 -9.84 18.76
N ALA A 68 2.21 -8.88 17.88
CA ALA A 68 2.82 -8.72 16.56
C ALA A 68 3.99 -7.72 16.54
N GLY A 69 4.36 -7.12 17.68
CA GLY A 69 5.42 -6.13 17.77
C GLY A 69 4.99 -4.89 18.58
N GLN A 70 5.39 -3.71 18.12
CA GLN A 70 5.00 -2.45 18.75
C GLN A 70 3.98 -1.71 17.88
N ALA A 71 3.15 -0.89 18.54
CA ALA A 71 2.11 -0.09 17.91
C ALA A 71 1.96 1.25 18.65
N VAL A 72 1.12 2.14 18.11
CA VAL A 72 0.70 3.36 18.80
C VAL A 72 -0.82 3.37 18.93
N TRP A 73 -1.33 4.14 19.88
CA TRP A 73 -2.74 4.37 20.02
C TRP A 73 -3.23 5.35 18.94
N LEU A 74 -4.35 5.04 18.33
CA LEU A 74 -5.18 5.98 17.60
C LEU A 74 -6.39 6.28 18.50
N ASP A 75 -6.39 7.45 19.13
CA ASP A 75 -7.42 7.88 20.06
C ASP A 75 -8.69 8.27 19.30
N THR A 76 -9.51 7.26 19.05
CA THR A 76 -10.78 7.41 18.35
C THR A 76 -11.90 8.05 19.21
N PRO A 77 -11.98 7.85 20.55
CA PRO A 77 -12.91 8.59 21.42
C PRO A 77 -12.79 10.11 21.31
N MET A 78 -11.60 10.62 21.01
CA MET A 78 -11.37 12.05 20.78
C MET A 78 -12.25 12.64 19.69
N ILE A 79 -12.69 11.81 18.72
CA ILE A 79 -13.61 12.23 17.64
C ILE A 79 -14.96 12.69 18.23
N GLU A 80 -15.52 11.89 19.15
CA GLU A 80 -16.79 12.20 19.81
C GLU A 80 -16.65 13.44 20.71
N LEU A 81 -15.53 13.56 21.41
CA LEU A 81 -15.26 14.72 22.27
C LEU A 81 -15.15 16.02 21.47
N LYS A 82 -14.50 16.00 20.32
CA LYS A 82 -14.31 17.19 19.47
C LYS A 82 -15.55 17.59 18.66
N ASN A 83 -16.32 16.62 18.19
CA ASN A 83 -17.36 16.87 17.18
C ASN A 83 -18.78 16.51 17.66
N GLY A 84 -18.91 16.03 18.89
CA GLY A 84 -20.18 15.61 19.49
C GLY A 84 -20.47 14.12 19.32
N ALA A 85 -21.29 13.61 20.21
CA ALA A 85 -21.72 12.20 20.25
C ALA A 85 -22.39 11.78 18.93
N GLY A 86 -22.11 10.55 18.48
CA GLY A 86 -22.66 10.00 17.22
C GLY A 86 -21.85 10.34 15.97
N THR A 87 -20.78 11.09 16.07
CA THR A 87 -19.93 11.45 14.93
C THR A 87 -19.28 10.21 14.30
N ILE A 88 -18.77 9.30 15.09
CA ILE A 88 -18.15 8.03 14.60
C ILE A 88 -19.16 7.21 13.82
N GLU A 89 -20.35 7.03 14.38
CA GLU A 89 -21.43 6.27 13.74
C GLU A 89 -21.84 6.89 12.40
N LYS A 90 -21.94 8.22 12.33
CA LYS A 90 -22.32 8.95 11.12
C LYS A 90 -21.20 9.03 10.08
N ARG A 91 -19.94 9.28 10.49
CA ARG A 91 -18.85 9.65 9.58
C ARG A 91 -17.97 8.47 9.19
N ILE A 92 -17.82 7.46 10.05
CA ILE A 92 -16.95 6.30 9.86
C ILE A 92 -17.61 4.97 10.26
N PRO A 93 -18.86 4.71 9.85
CA PRO A 93 -19.62 3.52 10.28
C PRO A 93 -18.95 2.20 9.91
N ALA A 94 -18.19 2.16 8.81
CA ALA A 94 -17.46 0.96 8.39
C ALA A 94 -16.37 0.58 9.41
N MET A 95 -15.63 1.57 9.93
CA MET A 95 -14.62 1.34 10.96
C MET A 95 -15.26 0.88 12.27
N MET A 96 -16.35 1.52 12.68
CA MET A 96 -17.10 1.09 13.86
C MET A 96 -17.52 -0.38 13.76
N ARG A 97 -18.12 -0.79 12.63
CA ARG A 97 -18.50 -2.19 12.41
C ARG A 97 -17.34 -3.14 12.36
N MET A 98 -16.20 -2.74 11.77
CA MET A 98 -15.02 -3.57 11.69
C MET A 98 -14.50 -3.96 13.07
N PHE A 99 -14.34 -2.98 13.96
CA PHE A 99 -13.84 -3.22 15.31
C PHE A 99 -14.88 -3.84 16.24
N ALA A 100 -16.17 -3.49 16.08
CA ALA A 100 -17.26 -4.05 16.88
C ALA A 100 -17.40 -5.57 16.73
N LYS A 101 -17.08 -6.15 15.56
CA LYS A 101 -17.01 -7.60 15.34
C LYS A 101 -16.02 -8.32 16.25
N HIS A 102 -15.09 -7.58 16.81
CA HIS A 102 -14.04 -8.08 17.70
C HIS A 102 -14.20 -7.57 19.14
N GLY A 103 -15.38 -7.05 19.47
CA GLY A 103 -15.70 -6.58 20.81
C GLY A 103 -15.11 -5.22 21.18
N ILE A 104 -14.57 -4.47 20.21
CA ILE A 104 -13.95 -3.16 20.44
C ILE A 104 -14.94 -2.06 20.04
N ASP A 105 -15.31 -1.21 20.98
CA ASP A 105 -16.13 -0.02 20.74
C ASP A 105 -15.24 1.22 20.59
N ILE A 106 -14.91 1.56 19.34
CA ILE A 106 -14.02 2.68 19.00
C ILE A 106 -14.55 4.06 19.44
N ARG A 107 -15.77 4.14 19.95
CA ARG A 107 -16.34 5.37 20.56
C ARG A 107 -15.87 5.55 22.00
N LYS A 108 -15.46 4.46 22.66
CA LYS A 108 -15.16 4.40 24.08
C LYS A 108 -13.68 4.12 24.38
N GLU A 109 -13.03 3.42 23.47
CA GLU A 109 -11.65 2.98 23.64
C GLU A 109 -10.82 3.25 22.37
N PRO A 110 -9.54 3.64 22.52
CA PRO A 110 -8.64 3.82 21.40
C PRO A 110 -8.30 2.48 20.75
N ILE A 111 -7.83 2.54 19.51
CA ILE A 111 -7.39 1.36 18.77
C ILE A 111 -5.88 1.39 18.54
N LEU A 112 -5.25 0.23 18.46
CA LEU A 112 -3.84 0.09 18.15
C LEU A 112 -3.61 0.06 16.65
N VAL A 113 -2.66 0.89 16.19
CA VAL A 113 -2.30 1.01 14.79
C VAL A 113 -0.78 1.00 14.60
N TYR A 114 -0.35 0.48 13.44
CA TYR A 114 1.04 0.52 12.99
C TYR A 114 1.08 0.66 11.46
N PRO A 115 2.12 1.25 10.87
CA PRO A 115 2.22 1.38 9.43
C PRO A 115 2.17 0.04 8.70
N THR A 116 1.35 -0.05 7.66
CA THR A 116 1.21 -1.23 6.81
C THR A 116 1.56 -0.88 5.37
N LEU A 117 2.14 -1.84 4.65
CA LEU A 117 2.42 -1.70 3.23
C LEU A 117 1.09 -1.49 2.48
N HIS A 118 1.03 -0.47 1.63
CA HIS A 118 -0.23 -0.03 1.05
C HIS A 118 -0.21 0.12 -0.46
N TYR A 119 0.82 0.75 -1.03
CA TYR A 119 0.87 1.05 -2.45
C TYR A 119 2.30 1.07 -2.98
N GLN A 120 2.48 0.51 -4.16
CA GLN A 120 3.74 0.57 -4.88
C GLN A 120 3.71 1.72 -5.90
N ASN A 121 4.63 2.69 -5.77
CA ASN A 121 4.70 3.84 -6.67
C ASN A 121 5.61 3.61 -7.88
N GLY A 122 6.22 2.45 -8.00
CA GLY A 122 7.05 2.04 -9.14
C GLY A 122 6.42 0.88 -9.88
N GLY A 123 6.82 0.65 -11.11
CA GLY A 123 6.27 -0.42 -11.92
C GLY A 123 6.73 -0.31 -13.37
N LEU A 124 5.93 -0.84 -14.27
CA LEU A 124 6.20 -0.85 -15.70
C LEU A 124 6.24 0.60 -16.24
N HIS A 125 7.18 0.85 -17.12
CA HIS A 125 7.18 2.07 -17.91
C HIS A 125 6.08 1.98 -18.98
N ILE A 126 5.31 3.06 -19.15
CA ILE A 126 4.27 3.15 -20.16
C ILE A 126 4.34 4.47 -20.92
N THR A 127 3.87 4.45 -22.16
CA THR A 127 3.58 5.66 -22.95
C THR A 127 2.25 6.30 -22.50
N ALA A 128 1.93 7.46 -23.03
CA ALA A 128 0.64 8.12 -22.81
C ALA A 128 -0.57 7.23 -23.20
N ASP A 129 -0.38 6.32 -24.13
CA ASP A 129 -1.40 5.39 -24.64
C ASP A 129 -1.49 4.10 -23.80
N GLY A 130 -0.68 3.98 -22.76
CA GLY A 130 -0.63 2.82 -21.87
C GLY A 130 0.18 1.64 -22.42
N GLN A 131 0.87 1.78 -23.56
CA GLN A 131 1.74 0.74 -24.09
C GLN A 131 3.04 0.67 -23.28
N THR A 132 3.48 -0.55 -22.98
CA THR A 132 4.76 -0.81 -22.30
C THR A 132 5.91 -0.88 -23.32
N ASP A 133 7.13 -1.09 -22.82
CA ASP A 133 8.31 -1.35 -23.66
C ASP A 133 8.24 -2.73 -24.37
N VAL A 134 7.30 -3.58 -23.98
CA VAL A 134 7.03 -4.86 -24.64
C VAL A 134 5.93 -4.65 -25.69
N GLU A 135 6.22 -5.02 -26.93
CA GLU A 135 5.27 -4.85 -28.03
C GLU A 135 3.94 -5.58 -27.74
N ASN A 136 2.82 -4.93 -28.04
CA ASN A 136 1.45 -5.43 -27.83
C ASN A 136 1.05 -5.63 -26.35
N LEU A 137 1.86 -5.19 -25.39
CA LEU A 137 1.53 -5.23 -23.97
C LEU A 137 1.14 -3.83 -23.48
N PHE A 138 -0.09 -3.70 -22.97
CA PHE A 138 -0.61 -2.47 -22.39
C PHE A 138 -0.81 -2.67 -20.89
N ALA A 139 -0.63 -1.62 -20.11
CA ALA A 139 -0.77 -1.65 -18.67
C ALA A 139 -1.34 -0.33 -18.14
N ALA A 140 -2.03 -0.40 -16.98
CA ALA A 140 -2.52 0.76 -16.24
C ALA A 140 -2.72 0.40 -14.77
N GLY A 141 -2.84 1.40 -13.89
CA GLY A 141 -3.04 1.24 -12.47
C GLY A 141 -1.75 1.01 -11.70
N GLU A 142 -1.81 0.41 -10.51
CA GLU A 142 -0.67 0.28 -9.59
C GLU A 142 0.55 -0.44 -10.19
N VAL A 143 0.34 -1.28 -11.20
CA VAL A 143 1.42 -2.01 -11.88
C VAL A 143 2.36 -1.09 -12.68
N VAL A 144 1.93 0.13 -13.00
CA VAL A 144 2.73 1.09 -13.76
C VAL A 144 3.45 2.08 -12.85
N GLY A 145 4.64 2.51 -13.29
CA GLY A 145 5.45 3.51 -12.61
C GLY A 145 5.36 4.91 -13.25
N GLY A 146 5.88 5.91 -12.54
CA GLY A 146 6.05 7.26 -13.08
C GLY A 146 4.87 8.21 -12.91
N ILE A 147 3.64 7.72 -12.71
CA ILE A 147 2.42 8.56 -12.66
C ILE A 147 2.33 9.34 -11.34
N HIS A 148 2.66 8.73 -10.23
CA HIS A 148 2.45 9.27 -8.89
C HIS A 148 3.72 9.75 -8.19
N GLY A 149 4.86 9.72 -8.85
CA GLY A 149 6.14 10.06 -8.24
C GLY A 149 6.50 9.12 -7.08
N ARG A 150 6.96 9.70 -5.96
CA ARG A 150 7.39 8.92 -4.78
C ARG A 150 6.29 8.63 -3.77
N ASN A 151 5.20 9.39 -3.81
CA ASN A 151 4.16 9.37 -2.77
C ASN A 151 2.80 9.73 -3.36
N ARG A 152 2.01 8.73 -3.69
CA ARG A 152 0.69 8.90 -4.30
C ARG A 152 -0.26 9.63 -3.34
N LEU A 153 -0.97 10.65 -3.84
CA LEU A 153 -2.02 11.32 -3.11
C LEU A 153 -3.25 10.42 -2.93
N MET A 154 -3.95 10.58 -1.81
CA MET A 154 -5.17 9.83 -1.48
C MET A 154 -6.21 9.97 -2.60
N GLY A 155 -6.80 8.83 -3.01
CA GLY A 155 -7.82 8.78 -4.06
C GLY A 155 -7.29 8.70 -5.49
N ASN A 156 -6.07 9.16 -5.77
CA ASN A 156 -5.54 9.22 -7.13
C ASN A 156 -5.35 7.86 -7.79
N SER A 157 -5.23 6.76 -7.02
CA SER A 157 -5.18 5.42 -7.62
C SER A 157 -6.47 5.04 -8.34
N LEU A 158 -7.64 5.48 -7.84
CA LEU A 158 -8.91 5.23 -8.52
C LEU A 158 -9.03 6.03 -9.82
N LEU A 159 -8.55 7.29 -9.82
CA LEU A 159 -8.48 8.09 -11.04
C LEU A 159 -7.54 7.47 -12.07
N ASP A 160 -6.38 6.99 -11.62
CA ASP A 160 -5.41 6.30 -12.44
C ASP A 160 -6.04 5.07 -13.13
N VAL A 161 -6.61 4.13 -12.39
CA VAL A 161 -7.18 2.91 -12.98
C VAL A 161 -8.35 3.19 -13.92
N ILE A 162 -9.13 4.25 -13.68
CA ILE A 162 -10.25 4.63 -14.55
C ILE A 162 -9.75 5.32 -15.81
N VAL A 163 -8.90 6.32 -15.69
CA VAL A 163 -8.46 7.15 -16.82
C VAL A 163 -7.47 6.39 -17.68
N PHE A 164 -6.38 5.90 -17.11
CA PHE A 164 -5.36 5.17 -17.86
C PHE A 164 -5.82 3.77 -18.28
N GLY A 165 -6.65 3.10 -17.46
CA GLY A 165 -7.24 1.82 -17.84
C GLY A 165 -8.14 1.94 -19.06
N ARG A 166 -8.97 2.99 -19.14
CA ARG A 166 -9.76 3.29 -20.32
C ARG A 166 -8.89 3.59 -21.54
N ASN A 167 -7.87 4.43 -21.35
CA ASN A 167 -6.96 4.83 -22.44
C ASN A 167 -6.18 3.62 -22.98
N ALA A 168 -5.55 2.84 -22.11
CA ALA A 168 -4.85 1.62 -22.50
C ALA A 168 -5.77 0.62 -23.19
N GLY A 169 -6.99 0.44 -22.69
CA GLY A 169 -7.98 -0.47 -23.30
C GLY A 169 -8.39 -0.04 -24.71
N GLN A 170 -8.59 1.26 -24.96
CA GLN A 170 -8.92 1.78 -26.27
C GLN A 170 -7.78 1.54 -27.27
N HIS A 171 -6.54 1.87 -26.91
CA HIS A 171 -5.39 1.69 -27.77
C HIS A 171 -5.04 0.21 -27.98
N ALA A 172 -5.18 -0.63 -26.97
CA ALA A 172 -5.03 -2.08 -27.10
C ALA A 172 -6.05 -2.66 -28.10
N ALA A 173 -7.32 -2.24 -28.01
CA ALA A 173 -8.36 -2.68 -28.92
C ALA A 173 -8.10 -2.22 -30.38
N GLU A 174 -7.59 -1.01 -30.58
CA GLU A 174 -7.20 -0.52 -31.90
C GLU A 174 -6.00 -1.31 -32.45
N LYS A 175 -4.97 -1.50 -31.63
CA LYS A 175 -3.78 -2.30 -32.01
C LYS A 175 -4.14 -3.74 -32.38
N ALA A 176 -5.08 -4.35 -31.65
CA ALA A 176 -5.52 -5.73 -31.91
C ALA A 176 -6.09 -5.95 -33.31
N LYS A 177 -6.62 -4.91 -33.96
CA LYS A 177 -7.13 -5.01 -35.34
C LYS A 177 -6.04 -5.30 -36.36
N SER A 178 -4.81 -4.96 -36.11
CA SER A 178 -3.65 -5.12 -36.98
C SER A 178 -2.69 -6.23 -36.56
N VAL A 179 -2.93 -6.89 -35.44
CA VAL A 179 -2.05 -7.95 -34.91
C VAL A 179 -2.58 -9.32 -35.29
N THR A 180 -1.72 -10.14 -35.89
CA THR A 180 -2.01 -11.56 -36.14
C THR A 180 -1.42 -12.38 -35.02
N VAL A 181 -2.24 -13.17 -34.34
CA VAL A 181 -1.79 -14.08 -33.29
C VAL A 181 -1.03 -15.24 -33.95
N GLY A 182 0.24 -15.43 -33.52
CA GLY A 182 1.05 -16.55 -33.95
C GLY A 182 0.64 -17.86 -33.28
N ALA A 183 1.39 -18.93 -33.53
CA ALA A 183 1.19 -20.20 -32.83
C ALA A 183 1.43 -20.02 -31.34
N LEU A 184 0.49 -20.52 -30.52
CA LEU A 184 0.65 -20.50 -29.06
C LEU A 184 1.60 -21.63 -28.65
N THR A 185 2.73 -21.26 -28.02
CA THR A 185 3.72 -22.21 -27.50
C THR A 185 4.07 -21.88 -26.05
N LEU A 186 4.70 -22.83 -25.37
CA LEU A 186 5.25 -22.64 -24.04
C LEU A 186 6.79 -22.51 -24.05
N ASP A 187 7.39 -22.28 -25.23
CA ASP A 187 8.83 -22.24 -25.43
C ASP A 187 9.52 -21.18 -24.55
N HIS A 188 8.82 -20.03 -24.32
CA HIS A 188 9.32 -18.99 -23.44
C HIS A 188 9.47 -19.45 -21.99
N ILE A 189 8.62 -20.37 -21.50
CA ILE A 189 8.74 -20.96 -20.15
C ILE A 189 9.98 -21.86 -20.10
N ALA A 190 10.16 -22.72 -21.10
CA ALA A 190 11.33 -23.59 -21.18
C ALA A 190 12.64 -22.77 -21.28
N ALA A 191 12.63 -21.69 -22.06
CA ALA A 191 13.76 -20.77 -22.17
C ALA A 191 14.08 -20.13 -20.79
N PHE A 192 13.09 -19.60 -20.08
CA PHE A 192 13.26 -18.99 -18.77
C PHE A 192 13.78 -19.99 -17.73
N GLU A 193 13.26 -21.22 -17.70
CA GLU A 193 13.76 -22.28 -16.80
C GLU A 193 15.23 -22.63 -17.10
N SER A 194 15.59 -22.68 -18.39
CA SER A 194 16.97 -22.89 -18.80
C SER A 194 17.89 -21.75 -18.33
N GLU A 195 17.45 -20.49 -18.48
CA GLU A 195 18.21 -19.31 -18.03
C GLU A 195 18.40 -19.33 -16.51
N LYS A 196 17.36 -19.70 -15.74
CA LYS A 196 17.47 -19.86 -14.29
C LYS A 196 18.52 -20.90 -13.91
N GLN A 197 18.49 -22.07 -14.55
CA GLN A 197 19.45 -23.13 -14.31
C GLN A 197 20.89 -22.67 -14.61
N GLN A 198 21.11 -22.01 -15.76
CA GLN A 198 22.42 -21.46 -16.13
C GLN A 198 22.90 -20.39 -15.15
N ALA A 199 22.00 -19.60 -14.61
CA ALA A 199 22.28 -18.56 -13.62
C ALA A 199 22.47 -19.11 -12.19
N GLY A 200 22.31 -20.43 -11.97
CA GLY A 200 22.44 -21.08 -10.65
C GLY A 200 21.32 -20.70 -9.67
N VAL A 201 20.15 -20.27 -10.16
CA VAL A 201 18.99 -19.95 -9.32
C VAL A 201 18.29 -21.25 -8.94
N THR A 202 18.49 -21.67 -7.71
CA THR A 202 17.96 -22.94 -7.17
C THR A 202 16.78 -22.77 -6.21
N ASP A 203 16.53 -21.57 -5.74
CA ASP A 203 15.43 -21.30 -4.82
C ASP A 203 14.10 -21.15 -5.57
N HIS A 204 13.21 -22.14 -5.36
CA HIS A 204 11.88 -22.17 -5.98
C HIS A 204 10.78 -21.52 -5.12
N HIS A 205 11.13 -21.06 -3.92
CA HIS A 205 10.17 -20.53 -2.95
C HIS A 205 10.03 -19.01 -2.97
N LEU A 206 10.97 -18.31 -3.58
CA LEU A 206 10.96 -16.85 -3.68
C LEU A 206 10.27 -16.40 -4.98
N SER A 207 9.34 -15.48 -4.85
CA SER A 207 8.67 -14.83 -5.98
C SER A 207 8.80 -13.31 -5.84
N PRO A 208 9.10 -12.58 -6.92
CA PRO A 208 9.49 -13.09 -8.24
C PRO A 208 10.90 -13.67 -8.25
N GLN A 209 11.11 -14.70 -9.05
CA GLN A 209 12.45 -15.23 -9.30
C GLN A 209 13.16 -14.33 -10.29
N LEU A 210 14.14 -13.58 -9.81
CA LEU A 210 14.90 -12.64 -10.64
C LEU A 210 16.23 -13.26 -11.07
N LEU A 211 16.51 -13.20 -12.36
CA LEU A 211 17.85 -13.49 -12.88
C LEU A 211 18.85 -12.46 -12.34
N PRO A 212 20.12 -12.87 -12.07
CA PRO A 212 21.13 -11.98 -11.49
C PRO A 212 21.31 -10.64 -12.21
N ASP A 213 21.18 -10.61 -13.53
CA ASP A 213 21.30 -9.38 -14.31
C ASP A 213 20.12 -8.43 -14.12
N TYR A 214 18.92 -8.93 -13.89
CA TYR A 214 17.76 -8.12 -13.51
C TYR A 214 17.94 -7.55 -12.09
N ALA A 215 18.42 -8.36 -11.15
CA ALA A 215 18.69 -7.91 -9.79
C ALA A 215 19.69 -6.74 -9.76
N ARG A 216 20.74 -6.78 -10.59
CA ARG A 216 21.71 -5.68 -10.70
C ARG A 216 21.11 -4.39 -11.28
N LYS A 217 20.15 -4.49 -12.19
CA LYS A 217 19.45 -3.32 -12.76
C LYS A 217 18.49 -2.67 -11.79
N ILE A 218 17.88 -3.45 -10.90
CA ILE A 218 16.92 -2.94 -9.90
C ILE A 218 17.62 -2.22 -8.77
N HIS A 219 18.85 -2.60 -8.46
CA HIS A 219 19.69 -1.94 -7.46
C HIS A 219 20.92 -1.30 -8.15
N PRO A 220 20.74 -0.16 -8.85
CA PRO A 220 21.89 0.59 -9.33
C PRO A 220 22.75 0.94 -8.12
N ALA A 221 24.04 0.61 -8.21
CA ALA A 221 25.00 0.95 -7.18
C ALA A 221 24.83 2.44 -6.81
N GLU A 222 24.68 2.71 -5.53
CA GLU A 222 24.70 4.07 -5.01
C GLU A 222 26.02 4.73 -5.48
N LYS A 223 25.89 5.82 -6.23
CA LYS A 223 27.00 6.69 -6.61
C LYS A 223 27.22 7.74 -5.56
#